data_2206f524ba479e2583084c9f8c6a52f2
#
_entry.id   2206f524ba479e2583084c9f8c6a52f2
#
_cell.length_a   1.000
_cell.length_b   1.000
_cell.length_c   1.000
_cell.angle_alpha   90.00
_cell.angle_beta   90.00
_cell.angle_gamma   90.00
#
_symmetry.space_group_name_H-M   'P 1'
#
loop_
_entity.id
_entity.type
_entity.pdbx_description
1 polymer ?
#
loop_
_entity_poly.entity_id
_entity_poly.type
_entity_poly.pdbx_seq_one_letter_code
_entity_poly.pdbx_strand_id
1 'polypeptide(L)'
;MSKKIRLDVAVFERGYAPSREKAKAIIMAGQVYVNNQKVDKAGTEIKEDDVLEVRGNTLKYVSRGGLKLEKAMQEFPIDLNGKICMDVGASTGGFTDCMLMNGAVKVYSVDVGYGQLAWKLRCDERVVNLERTNFRYVTDEQIKDKIQFSSV
;
A
#
# COMPACT_ATOMS: atom_id res chain seq x y z
N MET A 1 7.95 -8.29 -35.41
CA MET A 1 8.60 -9.12 -34.39
C MET A 1 8.25 -8.65 -32.98
N SER A 2 7.88 -9.58 -32.12
CA SER A 2 7.58 -9.26 -30.74
C SER A 2 8.83 -8.80 -30.00
N LYS A 3 8.74 -7.65 -29.37
CA LYS A 3 9.82 -7.12 -28.57
C LYS A 3 9.93 -7.90 -27.25
N LYS A 4 11.12 -8.35 -26.91
CA LYS A 4 11.38 -9.05 -25.66
C LYS A 4 11.60 -8.04 -24.53
N ILE A 5 11.04 -8.32 -23.37
CA ILE A 5 11.16 -7.50 -22.17
C ILE A 5 11.44 -8.41 -20.96
N ARG A 6 12.24 -7.93 -20.03
CA ARG A 6 12.48 -8.68 -18.77
C ARG A 6 11.19 -8.77 -17.96
N LEU A 7 10.99 -9.91 -17.32
CA LEU A 7 9.77 -10.16 -16.56
C LEU A 7 9.60 -9.17 -15.39
N ASP A 8 10.66 -8.84 -14.67
CA ASP A 8 10.60 -7.86 -13.57
C ASP A 8 10.17 -6.47 -14.07
N VAL A 9 10.66 -6.07 -15.23
CA VAL A 9 10.27 -4.79 -15.85
C VAL A 9 8.81 -4.85 -16.29
N ALA A 10 8.38 -5.95 -16.92
CA ALA A 10 7.00 -6.11 -17.37
C ALA A 10 6.00 -6.08 -16.20
N VAL A 11 6.30 -6.75 -15.10
CA VAL A 11 5.47 -6.77 -13.90
C VAL A 11 5.31 -5.35 -13.34
N PHE A 12 6.40 -4.61 -13.29
CA PHE A 12 6.37 -3.21 -12.84
C PHE A 12 5.59 -2.30 -13.81
N GLU A 13 5.93 -2.35 -15.10
CA GLU A 13 5.32 -1.45 -16.10
C GLU A 13 3.82 -1.69 -16.30
N ARG A 14 3.37 -2.93 -16.14
CA ARG A 14 1.94 -3.27 -16.26
C ARG A 14 1.15 -3.01 -14.99
N GLY A 15 1.78 -2.45 -13.94
CA GLY A 15 1.12 -2.02 -12.72
C GLY A 15 0.88 -3.11 -11.68
N TYR A 16 1.49 -4.29 -11.83
CA TYR A 16 1.34 -5.39 -10.86
C TYR A 16 2.19 -5.21 -9.60
N ALA A 17 3.16 -4.31 -9.63
CA ALA A 17 4.02 -4.04 -8.49
C ALA A 17 4.36 -2.55 -8.44
N PRO A 18 4.54 -1.98 -7.22
CA PRO A 18 4.84 -0.55 -7.06
C PRO A 18 6.27 -0.17 -7.40
N SER A 19 7.17 -1.16 -7.52
CA SER A 19 8.57 -0.93 -7.88
C SER A 19 9.15 -2.19 -8.53
N ARG A 20 10.31 -2.05 -9.19
CA ARG A 20 11.00 -3.20 -9.78
C ARG A 20 11.48 -4.19 -8.72
N GLU A 21 11.87 -3.70 -7.55
CA GLU A 21 12.28 -4.56 -6.43
C GLU A 21 11.12 -5.40 -5.91
N LYS A 22 9.93 -4.79 -5.78
CA LYS A 22 8.72 -5.53 -5.41
C LYS A 22 8.32 -6.52 -6.49
N ALA A 23 8.48 -6.16 -7.76
CA ALA A 23 8.25 -7.06 -8.89
C ALA A 23 9.14 -8.31 -8.78
N LYS A 24 10.43 -8.13 -8.50
CA LYS A 24 11.36 -9.24 -8.30
C LYS A 24 10.91 -10.15 -7.14
N ALA A 25 10.50 -9.54 -6.03
CA ALA A 25 10.03 -10.29 -4.86
C ALA A 25 8.79 -11.14 -5.18
N ILE A 26 7.83 -10.59 -5.90
CA ILE A 26 6.61 -11.29 -6.33
C ILE A 26 6.97 -12.47 -7.24
N ILE A 27 7.89 -12.26 -8.18
CA ILE A 27 8.34 -13.30 -9.11
C ILE A 27 9.04 -14.44 -8.34
N MET A 28 9.96 -14.08 -7.46
CA MET A 28 10.72 -15.07 -6.67
C MET A 28 9.83 -15.84 -5.70
N ALA A 29 8.74 -15.24 -5.26
CA ALA A 29 7.75 -15.91 -4.40
C ALA A 29 6.87 -16.90 -5.17
N GLY A 30 7.02 -16.99 -6.49
CA GLY A 30 6.26 -17.91 -7.33
C GLY A 30 4.82 -17.47 -7.59
N GLN A 31 4.55 -16.18 -7.55
CA GLN A 31 3.22 -15.63 -7.77
C GLN A 31 2.93 -15.21 -9.20
N VAL A 32 3.96 -15.20 -10.07
CA VAL A 32 3.85 -14.73 -11.44
C VAL A 32 3.73 -15.87 -12.42
N TYR A 33 2.75 -15.78 -13.31
CA TYR A 33 2.47 -16.76 -14.35
C TYR A 33 2.51 -16.09 -15.73
N VAL A 34 3.22 -16.70 -16.66
CA VAL A 34 3.28 -16.25 -18.03
C VAL A 34 2.67 -17.35 -18.91
N ASN A 35 1.61 -17.05 -19.63
CA ASN A 35 0.88 -18.02 -20.45
C ASN A 35 0.48 -19.27 -19.64
N ASN A 36 0.00 -19.08 -18.42
CA ASN A 36 -0.40 -20.11 -17.45
C ASN A 36 0.74 -20.95 -16.88
N GLN A 37 2.00 -20.56 -17.12
CA GLN A 37 3.15 -21.25 -16.56
C GLN A 37 3.83 -20.38 -15.52
N LYS A 38 4.10 -20.96 -14.34
CA LYS A 38 4.79 -20.28 -13.26
C LYS A 38 6.22 -19.94 -13.66
N VAL A 39 6.61 -18.69 -13.47
CA VAL A 39 7.96 -18.22 -13.73
C VAL A 39 8.49 -17.57 -12.45
N ASP A 40 9.61 -18.07 -11.93
CA ASP A 40 10.19 -17.61 -10.67
C ASP A 40 11.53 -16.88 -10.81
N LYS A 41 11.96 -16.63 -12.03
CA LYS A 41 13.20 -15.90 -12.32
C LYS A 41 12.91 -14.53 -12.89
N ALA A 42 13.32 -13.49 -12.15
CA ALA A 42 13.07 -12.09 -12.51
C ALA A 42 13.68 -11.66 -13.84
N GLY A 43 14.82 -12.25 -14.21
CA GLY A 43 15.51 -11.96 -15.46
C GLY A 43 14.96 -12.67 -16.68
N THR A 44 13.91 -13.48 -16.54
CA THR A 44 13.29 -14.18 -17.67
C THR A 44 12.77 -13.16 -18.69
N GLU A 45 13.07 -13.40 -19.96
CA GLU A 45 12.55 -12.56 -21.02
C GLU A 45 11.20 -13.09 -21.50
N ILE A 46 10.24 -12.19 -21.66
CA ILE A 46 8.92 -12.52 -22.20
C ILE A 46 8.65 -11.62 -23.40
N LYS A 47 7.69 -12.04 -24.21
CA LYS A 47 7.24 -11.25 -25.34
C LYS A 47 6.17 -10.24 -24.91
N GLU A 48 6.07 -9.14 -25.60
CA GLU A 48 5.10 -8.08 -25.31
C GLU A 48 3.65 -8.59 -25.35
N ASP A 49 3.37 -9.58 -26.19
CA ASP A 49 2.04 -10.19 -26.34
C ASP A 49 1.80 -11.39 -25.38
N ASP A 50 2.79 -11.77 -24.59
CA ASP A 50 2.59 -12.83 -23.61
C ASP A 50 1.60 -12.42 -22.52
N VAL A 51 0.76 -13.37 -22.11
CA VAL A 51 -0.24 -13.14 -21.06
C VAL A 51 0.45 -13.23 -19.69
N LEU A 52 0.48 -12.10 -19.00
CA LEU A 52 1.09 -11.99 -17.67
C LEU A 52 -0.01 -11.97 -16.61
N GLU A 53 0.12 -12.84 -15.61
CA GLU A 53 -0.85 -12.93 -14.52
C GLU A 53 -0.12 -13.05 -13.19
N VAL A 54 -0.62 -12.36 -12.19
CA VAL A 54 -0.10 -12.46 -10.81
C VAL A 54 -1.17 -13.16 -9.96
N ARG A 55 -0.81 -14.31 -9.40
CA ARG A 55 -1.70 -15.13 -8.55
C ARG A 55 -1.10 -15.24 -7.16
N GLY A 56 -1.97 -15.41 -6.17
CA GLY A 56 -1.55 -15.59 -4.79
C GLY A 56 -1.72 -14.31 -3.96
N ASN A 57 -1.12 -14.30 -2.77
CA ASN A 57 -1.29 -13.24 -1.80
C ASN A 57 -0.49 -11.99 -2.18
N THR A 58 -0.99 -11.22 -3.13
CA THR A 58 -0.55 -9.83 -3.26
C THR A 58 -1.02 -9.10 -2.01
N LEU A 59 -0.13 -8.32 -1.40
CA LEU A 59 -0.51 -7.51 -0.26
C LEU A 59 -1.61 -6.55 -0.69
N LYS A 60 -2.78 -6.70 -0.08
CA LYS A 60 -3.95 -5.84 -0.32
C LYS A 60 -3.64 -4.39 0.06
N TYR A 61 -2.82 -4.21 1.08
CA TYR A 61 -2.40 -2.91 1.60
C TYR A 61 -0.90 -2.71 1.43
N VAL A 62 -0.43 -1.48 1.60
CA VAL A 62 1.00 -1.13 1.46
C VAL A 62 1.90 -1.89 2.45
N SER A 63 1.33 -2.45 3.52
CA SER A 63 2.03 -3.32 4.46
C SER A 63 1.05 -4.29 5.12
N ARG A 64 1.60 -5.28 5.82
CA ARG A 64 0.81 -6.27 6.56
C ARG A 64 0.00 -5.64 7.70
N GLY A 65 0.41 -4.46 8.19
CA GLY A 65 -0.32 -3.75 9.24
C GLY A 65 -1.78 -3.50 8.89
N GLY A 66 -2.07 -3.23 7.60
CA GLY A 66 -3.43 -3.01 7.14
C GLY A 66 -4.36 -4.21 7.35
N LEU A 67 -3.81 -5.43 7.30
CA LEU A 67 -4.58 -6.65 7.56
C LEU A 67 -5.02 -6.75 9.02
N LYS A 68 -4.23 -6.21 9.94
CA LYS A 68 -4.58 -6.17 11.37
C LYS A 68 -5.79 -5.28 11.60
N LEU A 69 -5.80 -4.11 10.99
CA LEU A 69 -6.94 -3.19 11.10
C LEU A 69 -8.18 -3.77 10.41
N GLU A 70 -8.01 -4.37 9.23
CA GLU A 70 -9.10 -5.03 8.52
C GLU A 70 -9.77 -6.08 9.40
N LYS A 71 -8.99 -6.91 10.08
CA LYS A 71 -9.52 -7.92 10.99
C LYS A 71 -10.29 -7.29 12.16
N ALA A 72 -9.76 -6.24 12.75
CA ALA A 72 -10.44 -5.52 13.82
C ALA A 72 -11.79 -4.98 13.35
N MET A 73 -11.85 -4.44 12.13
CA MET A 73 -13.09 -3.91 11.56
C MET A 73 -14.12 -5.01 11.28
N GLN A 74 -13.67 -6.24 11.04
CA GLN A 74 -14.57 -7.40 10.85
C GLN A 74 -15.14 -7.87 12.18
N GLU A 75 -14.38 -7.80 13.26
CA GLU A 75 -14.79 -8.28 14.58
C GLU A 75 -15.53 -7.22 15.40
N PHE A 76 -15.32 -5.95 15.14
CA PHE A 76 -15.94 -4.83 15.83
C PHE A 76 -16.77 -4.01 14.86
N PRO A 77 -17.89 -3.40 15.30
CA PRO A 77 -18.74 -2.61 14.42
C PRO A 77 -18.11 -1.23 14.14
N ILE A 78 -17.03 -1.22 13.37
CA ILE A 78 -16.32 0.00 12.98
C ILE A 78 -16.72 0.39 11.56
N ASP A 79 -17.29 1.59 11.41
CA ASP A 79 -17.62 2.16 10.10
C ASP A 79 -16.79 3.43 9.89
N LEU A 80 -15.89 3.40 8.90
CA LEU A 80 -15.02 4.52 8.58
C LEU A 80 -15.53 5.36 7.40
N ASN A 81 -16.62 4.95 6.78
CA ASN A 81 -17.15 5.65 5.61
C ASN A 81 -17.49 7.12 5.94
N GLY A 82 -16.88 8.04 5.21
CA GLY A 82 -17.08 9.48 5.41
C GLY A 82 -16.41 10.07 6.63
N LYS A 83 -15.55 9.30 7.32
CA LYS A 83 -14.92 9.76 8.57
C LYS A 83 -13.53 10.33 8.37
N ILE A 84 -13.15 11.22 9.30
CA ILE A 84 -11.81 11.78 9.39
C ILE A 84 -11.05 10.97 10.44
N CYS A 85 -9.93 10.38 10.05
CA CYS A 85 -9.18 9.44 10.86
C CYS A 85 -7.76 9.93 11.15
N MET A 86 -7.15 9.34 12.17
CA MET A 86 -5.75 9.57 12.52
C MET A 86 -5.05 8.22 12.72
N ASP A 87 -3.89 8.08 12.11
CA ASP A 87 -3.03 6.91 12.24
C ASP A 87 -1.76 7.33 12.98
N VAL A 88 -1.68 7.01 14.27
CA VAL A 88 -0.52 7.35 15.11
C VAL A 88 0.50 6.24 15.03
N GLY A 89 1.75 6.59 14.66
CA GLY A 89 2.77 5.61 14.34
C GLY A 89 2.55 4.97 12.99
N ALA A 90 2.23 5.81 11.99
CA ALA A 90 1.80 5.34 10.67
C ALA A 90 2.81 4.46 9.95
N SER A 91 4.11 4.70 10.14
CA SER A 91 5.20 3.94 9.49
C SER A 91 5.01 3.91 7.97
N THR A 92 4.93 2.73 7.35
CA THR A 92 4.70 2.59 5.91
C THR A 92 3.27 2.94 5.49
N GLY A 93 2.32 2.97 6.43
CA GLY A 93 0.95 3.41 6.19
C GLY A 93 -0.05 2.30 5.97
N GLY A 94 0.20 1.08 6.48
CA GLY A 94 -0.75 -0.03 6.34
C GLY A 94 -2.13 0.28 6.89
N PHE A 95 -2.19 0.88 8.08
CA PHE A 95 -3.46 1.28 8.70
C PHE A 95 -4.10 2.43 7.92
N THR A 96 -3.31 3.43 7.52
CA THR A 96 -3.79 4.54 6.68
C THR A 96 -4.44 4.03 5.41
N ASP A 97 -3.76 3.12 4.71
CA ASP A 97 -4.26 2.52 3.46
C ASP A 97 -5.58 1.78 3.70
N CYS A 98 -5.65 0.99 4.77
CA CYS A 98 -6.88 0.29 5.15
C CYS A 98 -8.03 1.26 5.44
N MET A 99 -7.77 2.35 6.16
CA MET A 99 -8.78 3.36 6.46
C MET A 99 -9.34 3.99 5.18
N LEU A 100 -8.46 4.32 4.23
CA LEU A 100 -8.87 4.91 2.95
C LEU A 100 -9.70 3.94 2.11
N MET A 101 -9.31 2.68 2.07
CA MET A 101 -10.03 1.65 1.32
C MET A 101 -11.41 1.35 1.93
N ASN A 102 -11.61 1.68 3.19
CA ASN A 102 -12.88 1.53 3.89
C ASN A 102 -13.70 2.83 3.94
N GLY A 103 -13.34 3.82 3.11
CA GLY A 103 -14.15 5.00 2.88
C GLY A 103 -13.82 6.22 3.70
N ALA A 104 -12.71 6.22 4.46
CA ALA A 104 -12.27 7.44 5.17
C ALA A 104 -12.05 8.56 4.17
N VAL A 105 -12.55 9.76 4.48
CA VAL A 105 -12.43 10.92 3.59
C VAL A 105 -11.13 11.68 3.83
N LYS A 106 -10.51 11.48 4.98
CA LYS A 106 -9.23 12.12 5.33
C LYS A 106 -8.53 11.30 6.42
N VAL A 107 -7.22 11.15 6.30
CA VAL A 107 -6.40 10.45 7.30
C VAL A 107 -5.16 11.27 7.60
N TYR A 108 -4.97 11.60 8.88
CA TYR A 108 -3.74 12.20 9.37
C TYR A 108 -2.77 11.07 9.74
N SER A 109 -1.70 10.92 8.97
CA SER A 109 -0.66 9.91 9.20
C SER A 109 0.47 10.53 10.00
N VAL A 110 0.54 10.24 11.29
CA VAL A 110 1.50 10.84 12.23
C VAL A 110 2.60 9.84 12.53
N ASP A 111 3.86 10.25 12.38
CA ASP A 111 5.01 9.41 12.70
C ASP A 111 6.18 10.24 13.16
N VAL A 112 6.95 9.72 14.13
CA VAL A 112 8.21 10.33 14.59
C VAL A 112 9.31 10.15 13.56
N GLY A 113 9.20 9.14 12.68
CA GLY A 113 10.14 8.85 11.63
C GLY A 113 9.99 9.74 10.41
N TYR A 114 10.78 9.46 9.40
CA TYR A 114 10.82 10.23 8.17
C TYR A 114 11.00 9.31 6.96
N GLY A 115 10.29 9.61 5.88
CA GLY A 115 10.47 8.91 4.61
C GLY A 115 9.92 7.50 4.53
N GLN A 116 9.17 7.03 5.55
CA GLN A 116 8.68 5.66 5.61
C GLN A 116 7.33 5.46 4.93
N LEU A 117 6.50 6.50 4.88
CA LEU A 117 5.15 6.39 4.31
C LEU A 117 5.23 6.03 2.82
N ALA A 118 4.48 5.03 2.40
CA ALA A 118 4.47 4.57 1.02
C ALA A 118 4.12 5.71 0.05
N TRP A 119 4.80 5.77 -1.09
CA TRP A 119 4.64 6.84 -2.07
C TRP A 119 3.19 7.03 -2.50
N LYS A 120 2.47 5.93 -2.73
CA LYS A 120 1.05 5.94 -3.07
C LYS A 120 0.23 6.79 -2.09
N LEU A 121 0.53 6.68 -0.79
CA LEU A 121 -0.17 7.42 0.25
C LEU A 121 0.27 8.88 0.33
N ARG A 122 1.56 9.15 0.06
CA ARG A 122 2.07 10.53 0.01
C ARG A 122 1.40 11.34 -1.08
N CYS A 123 1.02 10.69 -2.18
CA CYS A 123 0.37 11.33 -3.32
C CYS A 123 -1.15 11.39 -3.21
N ASP A 124 -1.73 10.75 -2.20
CA ASP A 124 -3.18 10.74 -2.00
C ASP A 124 -3.64 12.03 -1.32
N GLU A 125 -4.57 12.75 -1.95
CA GLU A 125 -5.08 14.02 -1.44
C GLU A 125 -5.79 13.89 -0.09
N ARG A 126 -6.27 12.70 0.24
CA ARG A 126 -6.96 12.43 1.51
C ARG A 126 -5.99 12.25 2.67
N VAL A 127 -4.69 12.07 2.40
CA VAL A 127 -3.66 11.82 3.41
C VAL A 127 -2.94 13.12 3.76
N VAL A 128 -2.91 13.42 5.06
CA VAL A 128 -2.08 14.49 5.61
C VAL A 128 -0.89 13.81 6.28
N ASN A 129 0.29 13.94 5.68
CA ASN A 129 1.51 13.30 6.15
C ASN A 129 2.22 14.19 7.18
N LEU A 130 2.25 13.78 8.43
CA LEU A 130 2.91 14.49 9.53
C LEU A 130 4.12 13.68 10.00
N GLU A 131 5.21 13.77 9.25
CA GLU A 131 6.49 13.13 9.58
C GLU A 131 7.26 13.95 10.61
N ARG A 132 8.25 13.30 11.27
CA ARG A 132 9.06 13.89 12.35
C ARG A 132 8.20 14.57 13.40
N THR A 133 7.02 13.98 13.64
CA THR A 133 6.00 14.55 14.53
C THR A 133 5.73 13.57 15.66
N ASN A 134 5.93 14.04 16.90
CA ASN A 134 5.56 13.28 18.07
C ASN A 134 4.11 13.63 18.41
N PHE A 135 3.25 12.63 18.43
CA PHE A 135 1.82 12.80 18.71
C PHE A 135 1.56 13.57 20.02
N ARG A 136 2.44 13.42 21.01
CA ARG A 136 2.31 14.12 22.31
C ARG A 136 2.35 15.64 22.18
N TYR A 137 2.92 16.15 21.08
CA TYR A 137 3.13 17.57 20.85
C TYR A 137 2.32 18.10 19.64
N VAL A 138 1.40 17.28 19.13
CA VAL A 138 0.52 17.70 18.03
C VAL A 138 -0.42 18.80 18.51
N THR A 139 -0.56 19.86 17.71
CA THR A 139 -1.37 21.04 18.03
C THR A 139 -2.59 21.13 17.11
N ASP A 140 -3.56 21.97 17.50
CA ASP A 140 -4.74 22.25 16.69
C ASP A 140 -4.38 22.91 15.35
N GLU A 141 -3.21 23.54 15.25
CA GLU A 141 -2.71 24.10 14.00
C GLU A 141 -2.36 23.04 12.99
N GLN A 142 -1.84 21.89 13.45
CA GLN A 142 -1.47 20.77 12.61
C GLN A 142 -2.68 19.89 12.25
N ILE A 143 -3.63 19.75 13.16
CA ILE A 143 -4.84 18.96 12.97
C ILE A 143 -6.05 19.86 13.17
N LYS A 144 -6.59 20.34 12.06
CA LYS A 144 -7.70 21.29 12.06
C LYS A 144 -9.06 20.64 12.12
N ASP A 145 -9.13 19.36 11.82
CA ASP A 145 -10.38 18.61 11.77
C ASP A 145 -10.61 17.86 13.08
N LYS A 146 -11.89 17.61 13.39
CA LYS A 146 -12.26 16.75 14.50
C LYS A 146 -12.04 15.30 14.09
N ILE A 147 -11.19 14.60 14.84
CA ILE A 147 -10.89 13.19 14.57
C ILE A 147 -12.02 12.32 15.08
N GLN A 148 -12.53 11.45 14.22
CA GLN A 148 -13.67 10.57 14.50
C GLN A 148 -13.24 9.13 14.79
N PHE A 149 -12.03 8.75 14.35
CA PHE A 149 -11.43 7.43 14.58
C PHE A 149 -9.92 7.57 14.58
N SER A 150 -9.25 6.91 15.52
CA SER A 150 -7.80 6.89 15.55
C SER A 150 -7.28 5.49 15.87
N SER A 151 -6.13 5.15 15.30
CA SER A 151 -5.36 3.94 15.61
C SER A 151 -4.00 4.32 16.18
N VAL A 152 -3.47 3.46 17.01
CA VAL A 152 -2.18 3.67 17.66
C VAL A 152 -1.30 2.43 17.50
#